data_32c6090c73b218c10fe76d2ebd33c5df
#
_entry.id   32c6090c73b218c10fe76d2ebd33c5df
#
_cell.length_a   1.000
_cell.length_b   1.000
_cell.length_c   1.000
_cell.angle_alpha   90.00
_cell.angle_beta   90.00
_cell.angle_gamma   90.00
#
_symmetry.space_group_name_H-M   'P 1'
#
loop_
_entity.id
_entity.type
_entity.pdbx_description
1 polymer ?
#
loop_
_entity_poly.entity_id
_entity_poly.type
_entity_poly.pdbx_seq_one_letter_code
_entity_poly.pdbx_strand_id
1 'polypeptide(L)'
;LMATALESYVIDNDMLGSILSAHTAIEVSEATLDPAAIHAAATGAGHFLGEAETLARMNSDFLYPQIGDRRTIGQWQDDGAADSWKRAHARVREILAAPPPCLIDAALAAQLETEFYLRRLSGEMTVAQESQDV
;
A
#
# COMPACT_ATOMS: atom_id res chain seq x y z
N LEU A 1 -2.69 5.53 26.07
CA LEU A 1 -3.39 5.34 24.81
C LEU A 1 -4.84 5.00 25.14
N MET A 2 -5.78 5.83 24.75
CA MET A 2 -7.18 5.64 25.16
C MET A 2 -8.08 5.16 24.01
N ALA A 3 -7.66 5.32 22.76
CA ALA A 3 -8.36 4.83 21.59
C ALA A 3 -7.40 4.69 20.40
N THR A 4 -7.72 3.78 19.49
CA THR A 4 -7.00 3.57 18.23
C THR A 4 -8.03 3.42 17.12
N ALA A 5 -7.85 4.12 16.02
CA ALA A 5 -8.70 4.00 14.85
C ALA A 5 -8.04 3.12 13.79
N LEU A 6 -8.83 2.31 13.09
CA LEU A 6 -8.32 1.43 12.03
C LEU A 6 -7.74 2.22 10.85
N GLU A 7 -8.28 3.40 10.60
CA GLU A 7 -7.78 4.35 9.60
C GLU A 7 -6.32 4.73 9.84
N SER A 8 -5.92 4.90 11.11
CA SER A 8 -4.54 5.21 11.45
C SER A 8 -3.60 4.11 11.00
N TYR A 9 -3.96 2.83 11.18
CA TYR A 9 -3.13 1.72 10.71
C TYR A 9 -2.98 1.70 9.19
N VAL A 10 -4.04 2.03 8.46
CA VAL A 10 -4.00 2.08 7.00
C VAL A 10 -3.13 3.25 6.51
N ILE A 11 -3.22 4.42 7.15
CA ILE A 11 -2.38 5.58 6.86
C ILE A 11 -0.91 5.26 7.17
N ASP A 12 -0.65 4.70 8.36
CA ASP A 12 0.71 4.37 8.79
C ASP A 12 1.34 3.32 7.87
N ASN A 13 0.58 2.32 7.43
CA ASN A 13 1.07 1.31 6.49
C ASN A 13 1.50 1.93 5.14
N ASP A 14 0.73 2.87 4.61
CA ASP A 14 1.05 3.59 3.38
C ASP A 14 2.31 4.47 3.55
N MET A 15 2.43 5.15 4.69
CA MET A 15 3.61 5.94 5.04
C MET A 15 4.85 5.07 5.23
N LEU A 16 4.72 3.93 5.93
CA LEU A 16 5.82 2.97 6.13
C LEU A 16 6.28 2.39 4.80
N GLY A 17 5.38 2.09 3.88
CA GLY A 17 5.72 1.69 2.52
C GLY A 17 6.63 2.70 1.83
N SER A 18 6.31 3.99 1.93
CA SER A 18 7.12 5.08 1.38
C SER A 18 8.51 5.19 2.04
N ILE A 19 8.58 5.03 3.36
CA ILE A 19 9.85 5.04 4.12
C ILE A 19 10.73 3.84 3.73
N LEU A 20 10.15 2.65 3.67
CA LEU A 20 10.87 1.43 3.30
C LEU A 20 11.38 1.49 1.85
N SER A 21 10.58 2.04 0.93
CA SER A 21 11.01 2.26 -0.46
C SER A 21 12.24 3.17 -0.54
N ALA A 22 12.31 4.23 0.27
CA ALA A 22 13.47 5.11 0.33
C ALA A 22 14.74 4.42 0.92
N HIS A 23 14.56 3.30 1.63
CA HIS A 23 15.66 2.52 2.21
C HIS A 23 16.12 1.36 1.31
N THR A 24 15.43 1.13 0.18
CA THR A 24 15.81 0.11 -0.79
C THR A 24 17.15 0.49 -1.45
N ALA A 25 18.09 -0.43 -1.44
CA ALA A 25 19.38 -0.23 -2.08
C ALA A 25 19.22 -0.08 -3.61
N ILE A 26 19.97 0.82 -4.19
CA ILE A 26 20.06 0.96 -5.66
C ILE A 26 21.00 -0.14 -6.16
N GLU A 27 20.49 -1.03 -6.99
CA GLU A 27 21.31 -2.03 -7.66
C GLU A 27 22.20 -1.34 -8.70
N VAL A 28 23.50 -1.62 -8.65
CA VAL A 28 24.47 -1.14 -9.64
C VAL A 28 24.98 -2.31 -10.44
N SER A 29 24.55 -2.43 -11.67
CA SER A 29 24.93 -3.45 -12.64
C SER A 29 25.05 -2.83 -14.04
N GLU A 30 25.61 -3.54 -14.99
CA GLU A 30 25.66 -3.07 -16.39
C GLU A 30 24.26 -2.79 -16.95
N ALA A 31 23.28 -3.58 -16.54
CA ALA A 31 21.88 -3.40 -16.94
C ALA A 31 21.24 -2.15 -16.32
N THR A 32 21.59 -1.80 -15.08
CA THR A 32 21.03 -0.61 -14.42
C THR A 32 21.77 0.67 -14.77
N LEU A 33 23.04 0.58 -15.17
CA LEU A 33 23.83 1.71 -15.67
C LEU A 33 23.44 2.11 -17.09
N ASP A 34 23.09 1.14 -17.92
CA ASP A 34 22.65 1.28 -19.33
C ASP A 34 23.33 2.41 -20.12
N PRO A 35 24.66 2.33 -20.33
CA PRO A 35 25.37 3.37 -21.07
C PRO A 35 24.90 3.53 -22.50
N ALA A 36 24.29 2.48 -23.07
CA ALA A 36 23.74 2.52 -24.42
C ALA A 36 22.50 3.43 -24.49
N ALA A 37 21.59 3.33 -23.53
CA ALA A 37 20.41 4.21 -23.47
C ALA A 37 20.83 5.67 -23.18
N ILE A 38 21.84 5.89 -22.34
CA ILE A 38 22.40 7.23 -22.12
C ILE A 38 22.94 7.82 -23.41
N HIS A 39 23.73 7.03 -24.17
CA HIS A 39 24.27 7.48 -25.46
C HIS A 39 23.17 7.78 -26.48
N ALA A 40 22.18 6.89 -26.60
CA ALA A 40 21.06 7.05 -27.51
C ALA A 40 20.24 8.31 -27.19
N ALA A 41 19.89 8.52 -25.91
CA ALA A 41 19.17 9.72 -25.49
C ALA A 41 19.98 10.99 -25.75
N ALA A 42 21.29 11.02 -25.41
CA ALA A 42 22.15 12.19 -25.59
C ALA A 42 22.38 12.57 -27.06
N THR A 43 22.47 11.58 -27.96
CA THR A 43 22.70 11.82 -29.39
C THR A 43 21.40 11.91 -30.20
N GLY A 44 20.28 11.52 -29.62
CA GLY A 44 18.95 11.49 -30.24
C GLY A 44 18.02 12.58 -29.75
N ALA A 45 16.99 12.20 -28.99
CA ALA A 45 15.92 13.09 -28.54
C ALA A 45 16.32 14.11 -27.47
N GLY A 46 17.47 13.94 -26.81
CA GLY A 46 17.95 14.81 -25.72
C GLY A 46 17.20 14.64 -24.40
N HIS A 47 16.38 13.61 -24.25
CA HIS A 47 15.66 13.27 -23.02
C HIS A 47 15.33 11.76 -22.97
N PHE A 48 15.04 11.27 -21.75
CA PHE A 48 14.77 9.86 -21.48
C PHE A 48 13.27 9.48 -21.47
N LEU A 49 12.36 10.45 -21.62
CA LEU A 49 10.91 10.23 -21.43
C LEU A 49 10.28 9.22 -22.39
N GLY A 50 10.87 9.03 -23.56
CA GLY A 50 10.40 8.08 -24.57
C GLY A 50 11.10 6.72 -24.53
N GLU A 51 12.09 6.54 -23.68
CA GLU A 51 12.86 5.31 -23.61
C GLU A 51 12.05 4.18 -22.95
N ALA A 52 12.10 2.99 -23.53
CA ALA A 52 11.35 1.83 -23.03
C ALA A 52 11.74 1.47 -21.59
N GLU A 53 13.02 1.59 -21.24
CA GLU A 53 13.55 1.35 -19.91
C GLU A 53 12.97 2.36 -18.89
N THR A 54 12.90 3.64 -19.23
CA THR A 54 12.28 4.66 -18.38
C THR A 54 10.81 4.31 -18.08
N LEU A 55 10.06 3.91 -19.12
CA LEU A 55 8.65 3.53 -18.94
C LEU A 55 8.49 2.27 -18.07
N ALA A 56 9.36 1.28 -18.26
CA ALA A 56 9.37 0.07 -17.45
C ALA A 56 9.65 0.40 -15.97
N ARG A 57 10.69 1.20 -15.71
CA ARG A 57 11.09 1.57 -14.34
C ARG A 57 10.12 2.52 -13.64
N MET A 58 9.36 3.31 -14.38
CA MET A 58 8.29 4.13 -13.77
C MET A 58 7.28 3.30 -12.99
N ASN A 59 7.06 2.04 -13.38
CA ASN A 59 6.11 1.17 -12.71
C ASN A 59 6.76 0.25 -11.66
N SER A 60 8.05 -0.08 -11.80
CA SER A 60 8.75 -0.99 -10.89
C SER A 60 9.48 -0.29 -9.75
N ASP A 61 10.11 0.84 -10.04
CA ASP A 61 11.07 1.47 -9.13
C ASP A 61 10.44 2.56 -8.26
N PHE A 62 9.25 3.04 -8.63
CA PHE A 62 8.52 4.05 -7.86
C PHE A 62 7.37 3.46 -7.07
N LEU A 63 7.33 3.78 -5.80
CA LEU A 63 6.16 3.50 -4.97
C LEU A 63 5.11 4.58 -5.18
N TYR A 64 3.90 4.15 -5.53
CA TYR A 64 2.73 5.01 -5.63
C TYR A 64 1.85 4.81 -4.38
N PRO A 65 1.82 5.76 -3.44
CA PRO A 65 0.98 5.65 -2.25
C PRO A 65 -0.49 5.60 -2.64
N GLN A 66 -1.28 4.79 -1.92
CA GLN A 66 -2.72 4.67 -2.15
C GLN A 66 -3.53 5.67 -1.31
N ILE A 67 -3.04 5.94 -0.10
CA ILE A 67 -3.69 6.86 0.84
C ILE A 67 -3.11 8.26 0.70
N GLY A 68 -1.77 8.37 0.54
CA GLY A 68 -1.11 9.64 0.24
C GLY A 68 -1.49 10.16 -1.15
N ASP A 69 -1.87 11.44 -1.25
CA ASP A 69 -2.19 12.07 -2.53
C ASP A 69 -0.99 12.83 -3.09
N ARG A 70 -0.64 12.53 -4.33
CA ARG A 70 0.47 13.19 -5.05
C ARG A 70 -0.01 13.93 -6.31
N ARG A 71 -1.32 14.01 -6.50
CA ARG A 71 -1.92 14.74 -7.62
C ARG A 71 -1.81 16.25 -7.42
N THR A 72 -2.01 17.01 -8.47
CA THR A 72 -2.10 18.47 -8.37
C THR A 72 -3.35 18.86 -7.56
N ILE A 73 -3.34 20.05 -6.97
CA ILE A 73 -4.48 20.57 -6.18
C ILE A 73 -5.76 20.60 -7.02
N GLY A 74 -5.67 21.00 -8.30
CA GLY A 74 -6.82 21.01 -9.20
C GLY A 74 -7.41 19.61 -9.40
N GLN A 75 -6.58 18.62 -9.73
CA GLN A 75 -7.02 17.24 -9.89
C GLN A 75 -7.65 16.69 -8.60
N TRP A 76 -7.05 16.98 -7.44
CA TRP A 76 -7.61 16.58 -6.16
C TRP A 76 -8.98 17.20 -5.88
N GLN A 77 -9.17 18.48 -6.23
CA GLN A 77 -10.45 19.16 -6.10
C GLN A 77 -11.50 18.58 -7.05
N ASP A 78 -11.15 18.35 -8.31
CA ASP A 78 -12.03 17.77 -9.32
C ASP A 78 -12.50 16.36 -8.94
N ASP A 79 -11.65 15.58 -8.25
CA ASP A 79 -11.95 14.25 -7.75
C ASP A 79 -12.64 14.23 -6.37
N GLY A 80 -13.20 15.34 -5.93
CA GLY A 80 -14.02 15.42 -4.72
C GLY A 80 -13.28 15.73 -3.43
N ALA A 81 -12.03 16.17 -3.51
CA ALA A 81 -11.22 16.69 -2.40
C ALA A 81 -11.19 15.77 -1.16
N ALA A 82 -11.09 14.43 -1.38
CA ALA A 82 -11.01 13.48 -0.31
C ALA A 82 -9.65 13.58 0.39
N ASP A 83 -9.66 13.82 1.70
CA ASP A 83 -8.47 13.80 2.53
C ASP A 83 -7.98 12.35 2.78
N SER A 84 -6.82 12.21 3.42
CA SER A 84 -6.23 10.91 3.72
C SER A 84 -7.11 10.07 4.65
N TRP A 85 -7.84 10.71 5.57
CA TRP A 85 -8.73 10.02 6.48
C TRP A 85 -9.92 9.39 5.76
N LYS A 86 -10.58 10.13 4.87
CA LYS A 86 -11.69 9.61 4.06
C LYS A 86 -11.25 8.44 3.18
N ARG A 87 -10.06 8.54 2.56
CA ARG A 87 -9.51 7.43 1.76
C ARG A 87 -9.16 6.22 2.62
N ALA A 88 -8.55 6.43 3.78
CA ALA A 88 -8.26 5.37 4.71
C ALA A 88 -9.53 4.69 5.22
N HIS A 89 -10.58 5.45 5.52
CA HIS A 89 -11.87 4.91 5.94
C HIS A 89 -12.49 4.02 4.85
N ALA A 90 -12.49 4.46 3.60
CA ALA A 90 -12.95 3.63 2.48
C ALA A 90 -12.14 2.32 2.39
N ARG A 91 -10.82 2.40 2.53
CA ARG A 91 -9.95 1.23 2.49
C ARG A 91 -10.18 0.28 3.67
N VAL A 92 -10.40 0.79 4.87
CA VAL A 92 -10.79 -0.02 6.04
C VAL A 92 -12.05 -0.81 5.75
N ARG A 93 -13.07 -0.18 5.20
CA ARG A 93 -14.32 -0.85 4.83
C ARG A 93 -14.12 -1.98 3.81
N GLU A 94 -13.27 -1.76 2.81
CA GLU A 94 -12.91 -2.80 1.83
C GLU A 94 -12.22 -3.98 2.51
N ILE A 95 -11.25 -3.72 3.39
CA ILE A 95 -10.51 -4.76 4.10
C ILE A 95 -11.45 -5.57 5.00
N LEU A 96 -12.35 -4.91 5.72
CA LEU A 96 -13.29 -5.57 6.62
C LEU A 96 -14.39 -6.35 5.87
N ALA A 97 -14.73 -5.93 4.65
CA ALA A 97 -15.69 -6.65 3.81
C ALA A 97 -15.08 -7.90 3.15
N ALA A 98 -13.75 -7.96 3.04
CA ALA A 98 -13.06 -9.14 2.52
C ALA A 98 -13.01 -10.26 3.57
N PRO A 99 -13.06 -11.55 3.16
CA PRO A 99 -12.85 -12.64 4.10
C PRO A 99 -11.45 -12.51 4.73
N PRO A 100 -11.30 -12.78 6.04
CA PRO A 100 -10.00 -12.69 6.70
C PRO A 100 -8.99 -13.62 6.01
N PRO A 101 -7.75 -13.18 5.79
CA PRO A 101 -6.74 -14.04 5.19
C PRO A 101 -6.44 -15.22 6.12
N CYS A 102 -6.44 -16.43 5.56
CA CYS A 102 -6.02 -17.61 6.29
C CYS A 102 -4.48 -17.59 6.39
N LEU A 103 -3.96 -17.17 7.54
CA LEU A 103 -2.51 -17.05 7.78
C LEU A 103 -1.86 -18.37 8.17
N ILE A 104 -2.66 -19.34 8.63
CA ILE A 104 -2.20 -20.67 9.04
C ILE A 104 -3.11 -21.71 8.41
N ASP A 105 -2.55 -22.86 8.04
CA ASP A 105 -3.36 -23.97 7.51
C ASP A 105 -4.29 -24.57 8.59
N ALA A 106 -5.33 -25.27 8.13
CA ALA A 106 -6.34 -25.81 9.02
C ALA A 106 -5.79 -26.88 9.99
N ALA A 107 -4.76 -27.63 9.59
CA ALA A 107 -4.14 -28.64 10.43
C ALA A 107 -3.35 -28.02 11.58
N LEU A 108 -2.57 -26.98 11.27
CA LEU A 108 -1.86 -26.21 12.28
C LEU A 108 -2.81 -25.49 13.24
N ALA A 109 -3.92 -24.92 12.72
CA ALA A 109 -4.94 -24.29 13.55
C ALA A 109 -5.56 -25.28 14.55
N ALA A 110 -5.91 -26.50 14.10
CA ALA A 110 -6.45 -27.54 14.96
C ALA A 110 -5.44 -28.02 16.02
N GLN A 111 -4.16 -28.13 15.64
CA GLN A 111 -3.09 -28.47 16.58
C GLN A 111 -2.94 -27.40 17.66
N LEU A 112 -2.90 -26.14 17.28
CA LEU A 112 -2.80 -25.01 18.23
C LEU A 112 -4.02 -24.96 19.18
N GLU A 113 -5.22 -25.22 18.70
CA GLU A 113 -6.43 -25.31 19.54
C GLU A 113 -6.36 -26.44 20.56
N THR A 114 -5.68 -27.54 20.21
CA THR A 114 -5.52 -28.73 21.10
C THR A 114 -4.43 -28.51 22.13
N GLU A 115 -3.31 -27.94 21.73
CA GLU A 115 -2.14 -27.74 22.62
C GLU A 115 -2.28 -26.53 23.54
N PHE A 116 -2.94 -25.46 23.03
CA PHE A 116 -3.18 -24.23 23.78
C PHE A 116 -4.67 -24.03 23.94
N TYR A 117 -5.12 -23.76 25.14
CA TYR A 117 -6.53 -23.54 25.49
C TYR A 117 -7.06 -22.25 24.80
N LEU A 118 -7.08 -22.26 23.47
CA LEU A 118 -7.51 -21.10 22.67
C LEU A 118 -9.04 -21.03 22.64
N ARG A 119 -9.57 -19.94 23.12
CA ARG A 119 -11.00 -19.67 23.06
C ARG A 119 -11.31 -18.92 21.77
N ARG A 120 -12.06 -19.54 20.86
CA ARG A 120 -12.58 -18.82 19.68
C ARG A 120 -13.53 -17.73 20.17
N LEU A 121 -13.35 -16.53 19.62
CA LEU A 121 -14.35 -15.48 19.80
C LEU A 121 -15.65 -15.93 19.16
N SER A 122 -16.77 -15.87 19.89
CA SER A 122 -18.09 -16.11 19.33
C SER A 122 -18.37 -15.06 18.25
N GLY A 123 -19.14 -15.41 17.21
CA GLY A 123 -19.46 -14.49 16.12
C GLY A 123 -20.14 -13.17 16.53
N GLU A 124 -20.67 -13.11 17.76
CA GLU A 124 -21.22 -11.88 18.36
C GLU A 124 -20.15 -10.86 18.80
N MET A 125 -18.88 -11.27 18.89
CA MET A 125 -17.77 -10.37 19.21
C MET A 125 -17.08 -9.81 17.97
N THR A 126 -17.48 -10.21 16.78
CA THR A 126 -17.01 -9.65 15.52
C THR A 126 -17.81 -8.39 15.23
N VAL A 127 -17.18 -7.26 15.50
CA VAL A 127 -17.58 -5.90 15.09
C VAL A 127 -18.92 -5.45 15.69
N ALA A 128 -18.85 -4.68 16.76
CA ALA A 128 -19.92 -3.74 17.08
C ALA A 128 -20.17 -2.92 15.81
N GLN A 129 -21.37 -3.04 15.23
CA GLN A 129 -21.82 -2.13 14.17
C GLN A 129 -21.69 -0.72 14.73
N GLU A 130 -20.74 0.02 14.19
CA GLU A 130 -20.71 1.46 14.43
C GLU A 130 -22.04 2.02 13.94
N SER A 131 -22.80 2.50 14.91
CA SER A 131 -24.01 3.27 14.67
C SER A 131 -23.69 4.34 13.64
N GLN A 132 -24.41 4.31 12.52
CA GLN A 132 -24.56 5.42 11.61
C GLN A 132 -25.16 6.57 12.41
N ASP A 133 -24.31 7.49 12.85
CA ASP A 133 -24.71 8.85 13.25
C ASP A 133 -23.45 9.65 13.60
N VAL A 134 -22.84 10.25 12.60
CA VAL A 134 -22.35 11.66 12.60
C VAL A 134 -22.16 12.10 11.14
#